data_312b371a8711cf007d095cf7a5bada32
#
_entry.id   312b371a8711cf007d095cf7a5bada32
#
_cell.length_a   1.000
_cell.length_b   1.000
_cell.length_c   1.000
_cell.angle_alpha   90.00
_cell.angle_beta   90.00
_cell.angle_gamma   90.00
#
_symmetry.space_group_name_H-M   'P 1'
#
loop_
_entity.id
_entity.type
_entity.pdbx_description
1 polymer ?
#
loop_
_entity_poly.entity_id
_entity_poly.type
_entity_poly.pdbx_seq_one_letter_code
_entity_poly.pdbx_strand_id
1 'polypeptide(L)'
;VNNFLQHITVTSVLSDDEKNLLSAEARFIRAMQYFGLVKRYGGVPLQTVPMEYSSDPTSLYQARDTEQSVYDFIIDECKKIYMDLPEVRSSDSKYQASRGAALALWSRAALYAGSIAKYSGVLTLTGEAVSNGYVRISESEAERYFTECYTASSIILNDMVPQVYSLYKTSSSDTDALAQNFYNLFSKAINGENGEYIFQKQYDVEADKGHMWDKLNVPFSYRGDGWGCGVSPALELVEEFEYRDGSDGKLKLKDETGKYISYDSPYDIFENKDPRLFGSIYLPGAPYKGTGGGNIEWIRGVIDGEDGIGTKYEATAQPDKENKVTINGTVYNTSGKDGGCLAVGDASKTGFYQRKFLDETMENYTNIDAKRSSTPWVVFRLGEIYLNRAEACVELNQHLNEALNDINEIRGRAGIKLLTASELTLEKVRRERKVELAFERHRYWDLKRWRKSHLDVSQGGLTNFRGTALCPYYNIKSGKYTFETGIPAKRIRLFTEKNYYTG
;
A
#
# COMPACT_ATOMS: atom_id res chain seq x y z
N VAL A 1 27.41 2.66 -9.64
CA VAL A 1 26.81 3.37 -10.79
C VAL A 1 27.83 4.35 -11.40
N ASN A 2 28.35 5.32 -10.64
CA ASN A 2 29.22 6.37 -11.19
C ASN A 2 30.47 5.83 -11.87
N ASN A 3 31.15 4.85 -11.26
CA ASN A 3 32.30 4.20 -11.86
C ASN A 3 31.93 3.48 -13.19
N PHE A 4 30.79 2.78 -13.22
CA PHE A 4 30.27 2.16 -14.44
C PHE A 4 30.03 3.20 -15.55
N LEU A 5 29.34 4.32 -15.23
CA LEU A 5 29.06 5.38 -16.18
C LEU A 5 30.31 6.07 -16.75
N GLN A 6 31.37 6.15 -15.96
CA GLN A 6 32.67 6.69 -16.42
C GLN A 6 33.33 5.76 -17.44
N HIS A 7 33.26 4.45 -17.21
CA HIS A 7 33.96 3.48 -18.06
C HIS A 7 33.19 3.04 -19.30
N ILE A 8 31.86 3.04 -19.26
CA ILE A 8 31.05 2.61 -20.40
C ILE A 8 31.22 3.52 -21.62
N THR A 9 31.50 4.81 -21.41
CA THR A 9 31.66 5.78 -22.50
C THR A 9 32.93 5.55 -23.32
N VAL A 10 33.95 4.95 -22.71
CA VAL A 10 35.27 4.77 -23.33
C VAL A 10 35.52 3.35 -23.84
N THR A 11 34.64 2.39 -23.56
CA THR A 11 34.78 1.03 -24.07
C THR A 11 34.59 0.96 -25.58
N SER A 12 35.41 0.16 -26.27
CA SER A 12 35.32 -0.09 -27.71
C SER A 12 34.57 -1.39 -28.06
N VAL A 13 34.14 -2.15 -27.04
CA VAL A 13 33.50 -3.46 -27.22
C VAL A 13 32.00 -3.36 -27.54
N LEU A 14 31.34 -2.30 -27.07
CA LEU A 14 29.91 -2.08 -27.22
C LEU A 14 29.62 -1.09 -28.34
N SER A 15 28.51 -1.28 -29.05
CA SER A 15 27.92 -0.28 -29.93
C SER A 15 27.42 0.95 -29.15
N ASP A 16 27.20 2.05 -29.83
CA ASP A 16 26.70 3.27 -29.21
C ASP A 16 25.28 3.07 -28.65
N ASP A 17 24.44 2.30 -29.32
CA ASP A 17 23.09 1.97 -28.85
C ASP A 17 23.14 1.14 -27.54
N GLU A 18 24.03 0.16 -27.46
CA GLU A 18 24.23 -0.62 -26.23
C GLU A 18 24.78 0.23 -25.09
N LYS A 19 25.71 1.16 -25.37
CA LYS A 19 26.21 2.11 -24.37
C LYS A 19 25.11 3.02 -23.86
N ASN A 20 24.27 3.56 -24.74
CA ASN A 20 23.16 4.43 -24.39
C ASN A 20 22.15 3.69 -23.53
N LEU A 21 21.73 2.49 -23.92
CA LEU A 21 20.82 1.67 -23.16
C LEU A 21 21.35 1.36 -21.74
N LEU A 22 22.56 0.83 -21.65
CA LEU A 22 23.17 0.45 -20.36
C LEU A 22 23.44 1.68 -19.47
N SER A 23 23.80 2.83 -20.09
CA SER A 23 23.91 4.10 -19.37
C SER A 23 22.58 4.57 -18.82
N ALA A 24 21.52 4.47 -19.60
CA ALA A 24 20.17 4.84 -19.17
C ALA A 24 19.68 3.96 -18.01
N GLU A 25 19.90 2.65 -18.05
CA GLU A 25 19.60 1.72 -16.96
C GLU A 25 20.37 2.07 -15.68
N ALA A 26 21.67 2.33 -15.80
CA ALA A 26 22.51 2.70 -14.65
C ALA A 26 22.06 4.04 -14.02
N ARG A 27 21.71 5.01 -14.85
CA ARG A 27 21.16 6.32 -14.41
C ARG A 27 19.79 6.17 -13.75
N PHE A 28 18.92 5.32 -14.29
CA PHE A 28 17.64 4.99 -13.65
C PHE A 28 17.86 4.40 -12.25
N ILE A 29 18.76 3.45 -12.08
CA ILE A 29 19.09 2.88 -10.77
C ILE A 29 19.58 3.96 -9.82
N ARG A 30 20.44 4.89 -10.28
CA ARG A 30 20.93 6.01 -9.48
C ARG A 30 19.80 6.94 -9.03
N ALA A 31 18.91 7.32 -9.94
CA ALA A 31 17.74 8.14 -9.65
C ALA A 31 16.80 7.46 -8.62
N MET A 32 16.56 6.15 -8.76
CA MET A 32 15.78 5.35 -7.80
C MET A 32 16.41 5.35 -6.39
N GLN A 33 17.74 5.23 -6.29
CA GLN A 33 18.42 5.26 -5.00
C GLN A 33 18.32 6.65 -4.36
N TYR A 34 18.52 7.71 -5.13
CA TYR A 34 18.35 9.08 -4.63
C TYR A 34 16.92 9.36 -4.20
N PHE A 35 15.91 8.85 -4.92
CA PHE A 35 14.52 8.93 -4.47
C PHE A 35 14.32 8.20 -3.13
N GLY A 36 14.97 7.05 -2.97
CA GLY A 36 14.98 6.31 -1.70
C GLY A 36 15.59 7.12 -0.54
N LEU A 37 16.63 7.90 -0.80
CA LEU A 37 17.31 8.74 0.19
C LEU A 37 16.53 10.02 0.50
N VAL A 38 16.14 10.80 -0.54
CA VAL A 38 15.50 12.11 -0.34
C VAL A 38 14.19 12.02 0.42
N LYS A 39 13.35 11.05 0.13
CA LYS A 39 12.08 10.87 0.85
C LYS A 39 12.25 10.52 2.34
N ARG A 40 13.45 10.05 2.75
CA ARG A 40 13.78 9.76 4.16
C ARG A 40 14.45 10.93 4.86
N TYR A 41 15.45 11.49 4.21
CA TYR A 41 16.41 12.41 4.85
C TYR A 41 16.28 13.85 4.36
N GLY A 42 15.46 14.12 3.34
CA GLY A 42 15.48 15.40 2.63
C GLY A 42 16.72 15.48 1.74
N GLY A 43 17.36 16.65 1.69
CA GLY A 43 18.60 16.84 0.94
C GLY A 43 19.71 15.89 1.41
N VAL A 44 20.49 15.39 0.48
CA VAL A 44 21.65 14.52 0.70
C VAL A 44 22.76 14.92 -0.28
N PRO A 45 24.01 14.57 -0.05
CA PRO A 45 25.09 14.84 -1.02
C PRO A 45 24.80 14.17 -2.37
N LEU A 46 24.81 14.94 -3.45
CA LEU A 46 24.65 14.46 -4.83
C LEU A 46 26.00 14.03 -5.41
N GLN A 47 26.34 12.76 -5.21
CA GLN A 47 27.54 12.16 -5.76
C GLN A 47 27.27 11.64 -7.16
N THR A 48 27.68 12.38 -8.19
CA THR A 48 27.44 12.03 -9.61
C THR A 48 28.68 11.54 -10.35
N VAL A 49 29.85 11.64 -9.72
CA VAL A 49 31.13 11.15 -10.21
C VAL A 49 31.73 10.15 -9.21
N PRO A 50 32.64 9.26 -9.63
CA PRO A 50 33.37 8.42 -8.69
C PRO A 50 34.17 9.27 -7.70
N MET A 51 34.22 8.82 -6.44
CA MET A 51 35.12 9.40 -5.45
C MET A 51 36.45 8.67 -5.51
N GLU A 52 37.53 9.44 -5.57
CA GLU A 52 38.88 8.87 -5.44
C GLU A 52 39.25 8.70 -3.97
N TYR A 53 39.91 7.61 -3.66
CA TYR A 53 40.39 7.38 -2.30
C TYR A 53 41.44 8.46 -1.94
N SER A 54 41.30 9.01 -0.75
CA SER A 54 42.24 9.97 -0.17
C SER A 54 42.70 9.49 1.20
N SER A 55 44.00 9.66 1.47
CA SER A 55 44.54 9.43 2.81
C SER A 55 44.07 10.46 3.84
N ASP A 56 43.56 11.60 3.38
CA ASP A 56 42.87 12.59 4.20
C ASP A 56 41.37 12.35 4.16
N PRO A 57 40.75 11.78 5.24
CA PRO A 57 39.32 11.51 5.28
C PRO A 57 38.46 12.76 5.14
N THR A 58 38.98 13.94 5.50
CA THR A 58 38.21 15.20 5.43
C THR A 58 37.92 15.63 4.00
N SER A 59 38.78 15.26 3.05
CA SER A 59 38.57 15.51 1.62
C SER A 59 37.41 14.72 1.02
N LEU A 60 36.93 13.67 1.73
CA LEU A 60 35.79 12.83 1.32
C LEU A 60 34.46 13.35 1.87
N TYR A 61 34.48 14.33 2.79
CA TYR A 61 33.27 14.89 3.37
C TYR A 61 32.60 15.84 2.39
N GLN A 62 31.40 15.48 1.97
CA GLN A 62 30.60 16.32 1.09
C GLN A 62 29.44 16.95 1.87
N ALA A 63 29.19 18.23 1.62
CA ALA A 63 28.01 18.90 2.13
C ALA A 63 26.74 18.29 1.55
N ARG A 64 25.66 18.41 2.29
CA ARG A 64 24.33 18.06 1.77
C ARG A 64 23.91 19.06 0.70
N ASP A 65 23.30 18.55 -0.36
CA ASP A 65 22.52 19.35 -1.29
C ASP A 65 21.12 19.63 -0.71
N THR A 66 20.40 20.57 -1.29
CA THR A 66 19.04 20.88 -0.86
C THR A 66 18.07 19.75 -1.21
N GLU A 67 16.97 19.64 -0.46
CA GLU A 67 15.89 18.69 -0.78
C GLU A 67 15.38 18.90 -2.21
N GLN A 68 15.24 20.18 -2.61
CA GLN A 68 14.88 20.57 -3.97
C GLN A 68 15.86 20.06 -5.01
N SER A 69 17.16 20.31 -4.83
CA SER A 69 18.19 19.87 -5.80
C SER A 69 18.20 18.37 -6.02
N VAL A 70 17.94 17.58 -4.97
CA VAL A 70 17.89 16.13 -5.10
C VAL A 70 16.64 15.68 -5.88
N TYR A 71 15.48 16.29 -5.66
CA TYR A 71 14.28 15.99 -6.47
C TYR A 71 14.46 16.43 -7.92
N ASP A 72 15.04 17.62 -8.17
CA ASP A 72 15.33 18.11 -9.52
C ASP A 72 16.29 17.16 -10.24
N PHE A 73 17.35 16.70 -9.57
CA PHE A 73 18.27 15.72 -10.12
C PHE A 73 17.55 14.42 -10.55
N ILE A 74 16.65 13.88 -9.72
CA ILE A 74 15.91 12.66 -10.03
C ILE A 74 15.03 12.85 -11.26
N ILE A 75 14.30 13.95 -11.31
CA ILE A 75 13.40 14.30 -12.42
C ILE A 75 14.21 14.49 -13.72
N ASP A 76 15.30 15.24 -13.65
CA ASP A 76 16.17 15.49 -14.81
C ASP A 76 16.86 14.24 -15.34
N GLU A 77 17.30 13.33 -14.44
CA GLU A 77 17.82 12.03 -14.87
C GLU A 77 16.76 11.25 -15.64
N CYS A 78 15.54 11.17 -15.12
CA CYS A 78 14.44 10.46 -15.78
C CYS A 78 14.09 11.08 -17.15
N LYS A 79 14.02 12.42 -17.24
CA LYS A 79 13.77 13.15 -18.49
C LYS A 79 14.84 12.91 -19.55
N LYS A 80 16.08 12.77 -19.15
CA LYS A 80 17.22 12.55 -20.06
C LYS A 80 17.28 11.12 -20.60
N ILE A 81 16.74 10.12 -19.85
CA ILE A 81 16.95 8.72 -20.19
C ILE A 81 15.72 7.99 -20.72
N TYR A 82 14.49 8.53 -20.54
CA TYR A 82 13.28 7.75 -20.82
C TYR A 82 13.18 7.34 -22.30
N MET A 83 13.71 8.14 -23.23
CA MET A 83 13.73 7.81 -24.66
C MET A 83 14.83 6.81 -25.04
N ASP A 84 15.89 6.70 -24.25
CA ASP A 84 16.98 5.73 -24.46
C ASP A 84 16.62 4.33 -23.91
N LEU A 85 15.54 4.25 -23.11
CA LEU A 85 15.02 2.99 -22.59
C LEU A 85 13.97 2.40 -23.53
N PRO A 86 13.92 1.06 -23.70
CA PRO A 86 12.93 0.42 -24.53
C PRO A 86 11.52 0.63 -23.98
N GLU A 87 10.56 0.79 -24.89
CA GLU A 87 9.15 0.93 -24.55
C GLU A 87 8.61 -0.35 -23.93
N VAL A 88 8.93 -1.49 -24.53
CA VAL A 88 8.56 -2.83 -24.09
C VAL A 88 9.82 -3.64 -23.85
N ARG A 89 9.87 -4.38 -22.73
CA ARG A 89 10.93 -5.34 -22.43
C ARG A 89 10.52 -6.73 -22.87
N SER A 90 11.51 -7.52 -23.36
CA SER A 90 11.32 -8.95 -23.61
C SER A 90 11.04 -9.71 -22.30
N SER A 91 10.54 -10.94 -22.41
CA SER A 91 10.28 -11.82 -21.27
C SER A 91 11.48 -11.96 -20.34
N ASP A 92 12.69 -12.06 -20.90
CA ASP A 92 13.95 -12.28 -20.17
C ASP A 92 14.45 -11.01 -19.47
N SER A 93 13.98 -9.84 -19.89
CA SER A 93 14.42 -8.53 -19.40
C SER A 93 13.30 -7.71 -18.75
N LYS A 94 12.11 -8.28 -18.56
CA LYS A 94 10.92 -7.57 -18.04
C LYS A 94 11.09 -6.92 -16.66
N TYR A 95 12.16 -7.26 -15.94
CA TYR A 95 12.51 -6.68 -14.63
C TYR A 95 13.51 -5.54 -14.69
N GLN A 96 14.02 -5.24 -15.89
CA GLN A 96 14.92 -4.11 -16.13
C GLN A 96 14.10 -2.83 -16.37
N ALA A 97 14.78 -1.69 -16.29
CA ALA A 97 14.13 -0.40 -16.50
C ALA A 97 13.62 -0.29 -17.95
N SER A 98 12.36 0.14 -18.09
CA SER A 98 11.71 0.48 -19.36
C SER A 98 11.46 1.99 -19.41
N ARG A 99 11.03 2.49 -20.60
CA ARG A 99 10.56 3.85 -20.77
C ARG A 99 9.50 4.21 -19.72
N GLY A 100 8.50 3.35 -19.55
CA GLY A 100 7.46 3.53 -18.54
C GLY A 100 7.99 3.57 -17.11
N ALA A 101 9.05 2.81 -16.79
CA ALA A 101 9.64 2.85 -15.44
C ALA A 101 10.29 4.21 -15.12
N ALA A 102 11.01 4.81 -16.09
CA ALA A 102 11.59 6.14 -15.93
C ALA A 102 10.50 7.23 -15.80
N LEU A 103 9.47 7.17 -16.64
CA LEU A 103 8.32 8.09 -16.57
C LEU A 103 7.55 7.95 -15.24
N ALA A 104 7.36 6.73 -14.75
CA ALA A 104 6.69 6.48 -13.46
C ALA A 104 7.51 7.00 -12.28
N LEU A 105 8.83 6.88 -12.30
CA LEU A 105 9.70 7.47 -11.29
C LEU A 105 9.64 9.01 -11.34
N TRP A 106 9.68 9.60 -12.53
CA TRP A 106 9.51 11.03 -12.72
C TRP A 106 8.17 11.50 -12.14
N SER A 107 7.05 10.88 -12.54
CA SER A 107 5.72 11.17 -12.02
C SER A 107 5.66 11.13 -10.49
N ARG A 108 6.16 10.04 -9.87
CA ARG A 108 6.13 9.86 -8.40
C ARG A 108 7.03 10.88 -7.70
N ALA A 109 8.24 11.13 -8.20
CA ALA A 109 9.17 12.08 -7.60
C ALA A 109 8.62 13.51 -7.65
N ALA A 110 8.05 13.91 -8.79
CA ALA A 110 7.43 15.21 -8.97
C ALA A 110 6.19 15.39 -8.08
N LEU A 111 5.32 14.38 -7.97
CA LEU A 111 4.17 14.41 -7.05
C LEU A 111 4.62 14.60 -5.59
N TYR A 112 5.72 13.94 -5.20
CA TYR A 112 6.26 14.07 -3.84
C TYR A 112 6.81 15.47 -3.60
N ALA A 113 7.64 15.97 -4.50
CA ALA A 113 8.22 17.31 -4.42
C ALA A 113 7.13 18.40 -4.41
N GLY A 114 6.12 18.30 -5.28
CA GLY A 114 4.99 19.22 -5.33
C GLY A 114 4.20 19.28 -4.02
N SER A 115 3.93 18.10 -3.44
CA SER A 115 3.24 18.03 -2.14
C SER A 115 4.12 18.62 -1.01
N ILE A 116 5.41 18.27 -0.97
CA ILE A 116 6.35 18.77 0.04
C ILE A 116 6.44 20.31 -0.05
N ALA A 117 6.48 20.85 -1.26
CA ALA A 117 6.48 22.30 -1.51
C ALA A 117 5.17 22.93 -1.04
N LYS A 118 4.02 22.47 -1.55
CA LYS A 118 2.70 23.04 -1.25
C LYS A 118 2.37 23.07 0.24
N TYR A 119 2.76 22.01 0.96
CA TYR A 119 2.48 21.87 2.39
C TYR A 119 3.68 22.24 3.27
N SER A 120 4.69 22.92 2.73
CA SER A 120 5.92 23.29 3.48
C SER A 120 5.63 24.19 4.68
N GLY A 121 4.65 25.08 4.58
CA GLY A 121 4.24 26.00 5.63
C GLY A 121 3.49 25.35 6.81
N VAL A 122 3.06 24.09 6.68
CA VAL A 122 2.37 23.36 7.77
C VAL A 122 3.32 23.03 8.92
N LEU A 123 4.61 22.81 8.63
CA LEU A 123 5.60 22.46 9.65
C LEU A 123 6.21 23.71 10.29
N THR A 124 6.33 23.66 11.61
CA THR A 124 6.93 24.72 12.43
C THR A 124 8.44 24.55 12.61
N LEU A 125 9.05 23.63 11.87
CA LEU A 125 10.49 23.33 11.95
C LEU A 125 11.34 24.57 11.66
N THR A 126 12.37 24.78 12.47
CA THR A 126 13.33 25.89 12.37
C THR A 126 14.75 25.35 12.48
N GLY A 127 15.73 26.22 12.26
CA GLY A 127 17.14 25.94 12.40
C GLY A 127 17.87 25.76 11.08
N GLU A 128 19.15 25.46 11.16
CA GLU A 128 20.08 25.45 10.05
C GLU A 128 19.68 24.50 8.91
N ALA A 129 19.14 23.31 9.23
CA ALA A 129 18.68 22.36 8.20
C ALA A 129 17.54 22.93 7.35
N VAL A 130 16.68 23.77 7.94
CA VAL A 130 15.58 24.45 7.22
C VAL A 130 16.11 25.63 6.43
N SER A 131 16.95 26.49 7.05
CA SER A 131 17.50 27.68 6.37
C SER A 131 18.40 27.33 5.19
N ASN A 132 19.10 26.19 5.25
CA ASN A 132 19.91 25.68 4.14
C ASN A 132 19.11 24.88 3.11
N GLY A 133 17.79 24.73 3.27
CA GLY A 133 16.93 23.99 2.35
C GLY A 133 17.14 22.47 2.35
N TYR A 134 17.80 21.90 3.38
CA TYR A 134 18.00 20.44 3.46
C TYR A 134 16.72 19.66 3.76
N VAL A 135 15.72 20.29 4.34
CA VAL A 135 14.47 19.67 4.79
C VAL A 135 13.24 20.50 4.43
N ARG A 136 13.32 21.29 3.37
CA ARG A 136 12.23 22.13 2.90
C ARG A 136 12.37 22.44 1.41
N ILE A 137 11.23 22.45 0.70
CA ILE A 137 11.11 23.03 -0.65
C ILE A 137 10.21 24.25 -0.53
N SER A 138 10.51 25.32 -1.28
CA SER A 138 9.68 26.53 -1.29
C SER A 138 8.28 26.21 -1.83
N GLU A 139 7.25 26.81 -1.24
CA GLU A 139 5.87 26.68 -1.69
C GLU A 139 5.68 27.16 -3.15
N SER A 140 6.46 28.15 -3.58
CA SER A 140 6.46 28.66 -4.96
C SER A 140 6.80 27.60 -6.02
N GLU A 141 7.45 26.52 -5.65
CA GLU A 141 7.82 25.42 -6.55
C GLU A 141 6.70 24.39 -6.75
N ALA A 142 5.61 24.46 -5.96
CA ALA A 142 4.56 23.45 -5.96
C ALA A 142 3.91 23.26 -7.34
N GLU A 143 3.54 24.36 -8.00
CA GLU A 143 2.91 24.34 -9.32
C GLU A 143 3.81 23.67 -10.36
N ARG A 144 5.10 24.03 -10.40
CA ARG A 144 6.08 23.43 -11.31
C ARG A 144 6.15 21.91 -11.13
N TYR A 145 6.25 21.43 -9.90
CA TYR A 145 6.35 20.00 -9.65
C TYR A 145 5.05 19.23 -9.96
N PHE A 146 3.89 19.79 -9.66
CA PHE A 146 2.63 19.15 -10.04
C PHE A 146 2.45 19.12 -11.56
N THR A 147 2.93 20.15 -12.28
CA THR A 147 2.97 20.17 -13.75
C THR A 147 3.91 19.09 -14.29
N GLU A 148 5.08 18.89 -13.69
CA GLU A 148 6.00 17.79 -14.04
C GLU A 148 5.36 16.42 -13.80
N CYS A 149 4.61 16.25 -12.70
CA CYS A 149 3.86 15.01 -12.43
C CYS A 149 2.78 14.77 -13.49
N TYR A 150 1.99 15.78 -13.80
CA TYR A 150 0.97 15.73 -14.86
C TYR A 150 1.61 15.34 -16.20
N THR A 151 2.70 15.97 -16.59
CA THR A 151 3.41 15.72 -17.85
C THR A 151 3.87 14.26 -17.95
N ALA A 152 4.61 13.76 -16.95
CA ALA A 152 5.12 12.40 -16.97
C ALA A 152 3.99 11.35 -16.99
N SER A 153 2.95 11.59 -16.19
CA SER A 153 1.78 10.71 -16.14
C SER A 153 1.02 10.70 -17.46
N SER A 154 0.88 11.89 -18.10
CA SER A 154 0.16 12.02 -19.38
C SER A 154 0.88 11.33 -20.53
N ILE A 155 2.21 11.33 -20.56
CA ILE A 155 2.96 10.53 -21.56
C ILE A 155 2.61 9.04 -21.42
N ILE A 156 2.55 8.50 -20.20
CA ILE A 156 2.16 7.10 -20.00
C ILE A 156 0.70 6.88 -20.42
N LEU A 157 -0.22 7.71 -19.92
CA LEU A 157 -1.66 7.46 -20.05
C LEU A 157 -2.20 7.78 -21.46
N ASN A 158 -1.58 8.70 -22.19
CA ASN A 158 -2.04 9.10 -23.52
C ASN A 158 -1.31 8.35 -24.64
N ASP A 159 -0.01 8.05 -24.47
CA ASP A 159 0.83 7.53 -25.54
C ASP A 159 1.10 6.02 -25.41
N MET A 160 1.00 5.46 -24.17
CA MET A 160 1.34 4.05 -23.91
C MET A 160 0.13 3.19 -23.50
N VAL A 161 -1.03 3.79 -23.24
CA VAL A 161 -2.27 3.06 -22.94
C VAL A 161 -3.19 3.14 -24.19
N PRO A 162 -3.79 2.03 -24.66
CA PRO A 162 -3.72 0.66 -24.14
C PRO A 162 -2.61 -0.21 -24.76
N GLN A 163 -1.75 0.33 -25.61
CA GLN A 163 -0.84 -0.44 -26.47
C GLN A 163 0.27 -1.16 -25.69
N VAL A 164 0.81 -0.49 -24.66
CA VAL A 164 1.91 -1.01 -23.84
C VAL A 164 1.39 -1.42 -22.46
N TYR A 165 0.55 -0.58 -21.86
CA TYR A 165 -0.03 -0.81 -20.54
C TYR A 165 -1.55 -0.78 -20.58
N SER A 166 -2.17 -1.59 -19.71
CA SER A 166 -3.62 -1.59 -19.54
C SER A 166 -3.97 -1.99 -18.10
N LEU A 167 -5.07 -1.45 -17.57
CA LEU A 167 -5.56 -1.91 -16.27
C LEU A 167 -5.98 -3.37 -16.35
N TYR A 168 -5.59 -4.14 -15.34
CA TYR A 168 -6.01 -5.53 -15.20
C TYR A 168 -7.49 -5.59 -14.80
N LYS A 169 -8.35 -5.90 -15.78
CA LYS A 169 -9.81 -5.84 -15.64
C LYS A 169 -10.45 -7.21 -15.91
N THR A 170 -11.64 -7.41 -15.34
CA THR A 170 -12.58 -8.49 -15.74
C THR A 170 -13.82 -7.87 -16.35
N SER A 171 -14.51 -8.62 -17.19
CA SER A 171 -15.82 -8.22 -17.75
C SER A 171 -16.99 -8.47 -16.78
N SER A 172 -16.74 -9.18 -15.67
CA SER A 172 -17.76 -9.47 -14.66
C SER A 172 -18.10 -8.23 -13.83
N SER A 173 -19.37 -8.12 -13.46
CA SER A 173 -19.87 -7.16 -12.46
C SER A 173 -20.13 -7.80 -11.10
N ASP A 174 -19.89 -9.11 -10.98
CA ASP A 174 -20.04 -9.87 -9.74
C ASP A 174 -18.97 -9.48 -8.72
N THR A 175 -19.36 -9.35 -7.45
CA THR A 175 -18.46 -8.87 -6.38
C THR A 175 -17.28 -9.81 -6.16
N ASP A 176 -17.50 -11.12 -6.16
CA ASP A 176 -16.44 -12.10 -5.90
C ASP A 176 -15.48 -12.19 -7.09
N ALA A 177 -16.01 -12.09 -8.32
CA ALA A 177 -15.19 -12.05 -9.53
C ALA A 177 -14.32 -10.79 -9.59
N LEU A 178 -14.86 -9.62 -9.21
CA LEU A 178 -14.11 -8.36 -9.12
C LEU A 178 -13.04 -8.41 -8.01
N ALA A 179 -13.39 -8.97 -6.85
CA ALA A 179 -12.46 -9.17 -5.73
C ALA A 179 -11.32 -10.11 -6.11
N GLN A 180 -11.64 -11.24 -6.74
CA GLN A 180 -10.66 -12.21 -7.21
C GLN A 180 -9.77 -11.64 -8.31
N ASN A 181 -10.32 -10.85 -9.23
CA ASN A 181 -9.54 -10.13 -10.25
C ASN A 181 -8.52 -9.16 -9.60
N PHE A 182 -8.96 -8.39 -8.60
CA PHE A 182 -8.05 -7.48 -7.89
C PHE A 182 -6.98 -8.23 -7.08
N TYR A 183 -7.33 -9.34 -6.43
CA TYR A 183 -6.34 -10.20 -5.76
C TYR A 183 -5.33 -10.78 -6.77
N ASN A 184 -5.80 -11.28 -7.92
CA ASN A 184 -4.96 -11.89 -8.95
C ASN A 184 -3.89 -10.92 -9.47
N LEU A 185 -4.19 -9.63 -9.58
CA LEU A 185 -3.21 -8.60 -9.97
C LEU A 185 -1.92 -8.67 -9.13
N PHE A 186 -2.01 -9.12 -7.88
CA PHE A 186 -0.88 -9.19 -6.93
C PHE A 186 -0.47 -10.62 -6.59
N SER A 187 -1.01 -11.61 -7.26
CA SER A 187 -0.74 -13.02 -6.96
C SER A 187 0.45 -13.56 -7.76
N LYS A 188 1.07 -14.62 -7.24
CA LYS A 188 2.09 -15.37 -7.94
C LYS A 188 1.58 -15.96 -9.26
N ALA A 189 0.30 -16.33 -9.34
CA ALA A 189 -0.28 -16.96 -10.52
C ALA A 189 -0.18 -16.08 -11.78
N ILE A 190 -0.27 -14.75 -11.62
CA ILE A 190 -0.10 -13.79 -12.72
C ILE A 190 1.37 -13.46 -12.98
N ASN A 191 2.22 -13.53 -11.94
CA ASN A 191 3.66 -13.26 -12.01
C ASN A 191 4.02 -11.94 -12.71
N GLY A 192 3.18 -10.90 -12.54
CA GLY A 192 3.35 -9.60 -13.18
C GLY A 192 3.07 -9.57 -14.70
N GLU A 193 2.55 -10.64 -15.28
CA GLU A 193 2.18 -10.71 -16.70
C GLU A 193 0.72 -10.28 -16.91
N ASN A 194 0.43 -9.02 -16.59
CA ASN A 194 -0.94 -8.51 -16.56
C ASN A 194 -1.15 -7.19 -17.32
N GLY A 195 -0.12 -6.64 -17.95
CA GLY A 195 -0.20 -5.36 -18.64
C GLY A 195 -0.28 -4.12 -17.72
N GLU A 196 -0.58 -4.29 -16.44
CA GLU A 196 -0.66 -3.16 -15.50
C GLU A 196 0.67 -2.85 -14.81
N TYR A 197 1.57 -3.84 -14.69
CA TYR A 197 2.88 -3.65 -14.07
C TYR A 197 3.83 -2.90 -14.99
N ILE A 198 4.34 -1.77 -14.51
CA ILE A 198 5.34 -0.95 -15.21
C ILE A 198 6.74 -1.35 -14.79
N PHE A 199 6.94 -1.58 -13.49
CA PHE A 199 8.22 -2.02 -12.93
C PHE A 199 8.02 -2.87 -11.68
N GLN A 200 8.72 -4.01 -11.61
CA GLN A 200 8.59 -4.96 -10.51
C GLN A 200 9.93 -5.54 -10.09
N LYS A 201 10.00 -5.98 -8.83
CA LYS A 201 11.09 -6.81 -8.34
C LYS A 201 10.65 -8.26 -8.36
N GLN A 202 11.39 -9.07 -9.09
CA GLN A 202 11.20 -10.51 -9.15
C GLN A 202 11.85 -11.22 -7.98
N TYR A 203 11.29 -12.37 -7.62
CA TYR A 203 11.83 -13.32 -6.66
C TYR A 203 11.82 -14.73 -7.26
N ASP A 204 12.84 -15.51 -6.93
CA ASP A 204 13.02 -16.87 -7.42
C ASP A 204 13.44 -17.78 -6.26
N VAL A 205 12.58 -18.72 -5.92
CA VAL A 205 12.78 -19.64 -4.79
C VAL A 205 13.84 -20.67 -5.14
N GLU A 206 13.89 -21.14 -6.40
CA GLU A 206 14.84 -22.15 -6.85
C GLU A 206 16.28 -21.59 -6.89
N ALA A 207 16.42 -20.31 -7.21
CA ALA A 207 17.69 -19.60 -7.16
C ALA A 207 18.06 -19.07 -5.75
N ASP A 208 17.38 -19.50 -4.69
CA ASP A 208 17.52 -18.99 -3.30
C ASP A 208 17.35 -17.45 -3.19
N LYS A 209 16.45 -16.90 -4.01
CA LYS A 209 16.08 -15.48 -4.06
C LYS A 209 14.62 -15.25 -3.67
N GLY A 210 14.04 -16.17 -2.91
CA GLY A 210 12.69 -16.01 -2.36
C GLY A 210 12.63 -15.03 -1.19
N HIS A 211 11.43 -14.79 -0.69
CA HIS A 211 11.18 -13.93 0.48
C HIS A 211 10.27 -14.62 1.49
N MET A 212 10.00 -13.93 2.62
CA MET A 212 9.28 -14.49 3.76
C MET A 212 7.83 -14.00 3.87
N TRP A 213 7.24 -13.41 2.83
CA TRP A 213 5.97 -12.72 2.97
C TRP A 213 4.85 -13.63 3.46
N ASP A 214 4.67 -14.79 2.85
CA ASP A 214 3.64 -15.75 3.24
C ASP A 214 3.90 -16.26 4.67
N LYS A 215 5.12 -16.71 4.97
CA LYS A 215 5.52 -17.14 6.31
C LYS A 215 5.14 -16.14 7.40
N LEU A 216 5.30 -14.86 7.12
CA LEU A 216 5.08 -13.79 8.09
C LEU A 216 3.61 -13.33 8.21
N ASN A 217 2.75 -13.61 7.21
CA ASN A 217 1.45 -12.95 7.11
C ASN A 217 0.25 -13.88 6.99
N VAL A 218 0.42 -15.18 6.84
CA VAL A 218 -0.72 -16.13 6.82
C VAL A 218 -1.54 -16.05 8.10
N PRO A 219 -2.85 -16.32 8.06
CA PRO A 219 -3.70 -16.36 9.25
C PRO A 219 -3.22 -17.40 10.28
N PHE A 220 -3.63 -17.24 11.53
CA PHE A 220 -3.10 -18.00 12.66
C PHE A 220 -3.22 -19.52 12.51
N SER A 221 -4.37 -20.05 12.12
CA SER A 221 -4.60 -21.50 11.98
C SER A 221 -3.80 -22.10 10.81
N TYR A 222 -3.23 -21.27 9.97
CA TYR A 222 -2.48 -21.64 8.78
C TYR A 222 -0.97 -21.38 8.87
N ARG A 223 -0.46 -20.95 10.01
CA ARG A 223 0.93 -20.51 10.19
C ARG A 223 1.97 -21.61 10.40
N GLY A 224 1.58 -22.87 10.51
CA GLY A 224 2.51 -23.97 10.77
C GLY A 224 3.24 -23.82 12.12
N ASP A 225 4.56 -23.67 12.06
CA ASP A 225 5.48 -23.69 13.23
C ASP A 225 5.67 -22.36 13.97
N GLY A 226 4.73 -21.44 13.87
CA GLY A 226 4.66 -20.32 14.82
C GLY A 226 4.85 -18.91 14.28
N TRP A 227 5.28 -18.68 13.07
CA TRP A 227 5.27 -17.36 12.45
C TRP A 227 3.91 -17.11 11.80
N GLY A 228 3.61 -15.90 11.40
CA GLY A 228 2.35 -15.52 10.77
C GLY A 228 1.76 -14.28 11.39
N CYS A 229 0.63 -13.81 10.88
CA CYS A 229 -0.17 -12.71 11.41
C CYS A 229 0.58 -11.38 11.56
N GLY A 230 1.68 -11.18 10.83
CA GLY A 230 2.56 -10.01 10.96
C GLY A 230 1.89 -8.68 10.59
N VAL A 231 0.91 -8.72 9.69
CA VAL A 231 0.09 -7.56 9.32
C VAL A 231 -1.36 -7.80 9.74
N SER A 232 -1.84 -6.96 10.66
CA SER A 232 -3.24 -6.91 11.09
C SER A 232 -3.86 -5.60 10.62
N PRO A 233 -4.62 -5.59 9.51
CA PRO A 233 -5.34 -4.41 9.05
C PRO A 233 -6.26 -3.86 10.15
N ALA A 234 -6.36 -2.54 10.28
CA ALA A 234 -7.24 -1.92 11.26
C ALA A 234 -8.63 -1.64 10.68
N LEU A 235 -9.65 -1.56 11.53
CA LEU A 235 -11.04 -1.24 11.12
C LEU A 235 -11.09 0.07 10.34
N GLU A 236 -10.27 1.05 10.70
CA GLU A 236 -10.18 2.34 10.00
C GLU A 236 -9.78 2.19 8.53
N LEU A 237 -9.03 1.16 8.16
CA LEU A 237 -8.77 0.88 6.75
C LEU A 237 -9.95 0.17 6.09
N VAL A 238 -10.58 -0.78 6.77
CA VAL A 238 -11.76 -1.51 6.25
C VAL A 238 -12.91 -0.54 5.95
N GLU A 239 -13.11 0.46 6.78
CA GLU A 239 -14.14 1.48 6.63
C GLU A 239 -13.81 2.56 5.57
N GLU A 240 -12.58 2.64 5.08
CA GLU A 240 -12.26 3.47 3.91
C GLU A 240 -12.79 2.90 2.59
N PHE A 241 -12.95 1.59 2.50
CA PHE A 241 -13.62 0.97 1.36
C PHE A 241 -15.11 1.33 1.39
N GLU A 242 -15.58 2.08 0.41
CA GLU A 242 -16.98 2.50 0.27
C GLU A 242 -17.89 1.27 0.05
N TYR A 243 -19.20 1.45 0.17
CA TYR A 243 -20.15 0.51 -0.42
C TYR A 243 -20.20 0.73 -1.95
N ARG A 244 -20.64 -0.28 -2.70
CA ARG A 244 -20.67 -0.23 -4.17
C ARG A 244 -21.52 0.90 -4.73
N ASP A 245 -22.53 1.35 -3.99
CA ASP A 245 -23.38 2.50 -4.33
C ASP A 245 -22.72 3.86 -4.07
N GLY A 246 -21.50 3.87 -3.54
CA GLY A 246 -20.74 5.07 -3.21
C GLY A 246 -21.06 5.67 -1.84
N SER A 247 -21.91 5.01 -1.04
CA SER A 247 -22.15 5.42 0.33
C SER A 247 -20.92 5.20 1.22
N ASP A 248 -20.91 5.87 2.39
CA ASP A 248 -19.80 5.79 3.34
C ASP A 248 -19.52 4.34 3.74
N GLY A 249 -18.25 4.00 3.83
CA GLY A 249 -17.80 2.65 4.16
C GLY A 249 -17.92 2.23 5.62
N LYS A 250 -18.57 3.02 6.49
CA LYS A 250 -18.80 2.67 7.89
C LYS A 250 -19.65 1.41 8.03
N LEU A 251 -19.19 0.48 8.88
CA LEU A 251 -19.94 -0.75 9.14
C LEU A 251 -21.16 -0.50 10.02
N LYS A 252 -22.25 -1.18 9.71
CA LYS A 252 -23.54 -1.04 10.42
C LYS A 252 -23.60 -1.99 11.61
N LEU A 253 -23.07 -1.56 12.77
CA LEU A 253 -23.09 -2.35 14.00
C LEU A 253 -24.45 -2.26 14.73
N LYS A 254 -25.12 -1.12 14.60
CA LYS A 254 -26.39 -0.80 15.25
C LYS A 254 -27.34 -0.15 14.26
N ASP A 255 -28.62 -0.33 14.48
CA ASP A 255 -29.66 0.38 13.76
C ASP A 255 -29.84 1.84 14.25
N GLU A 256 -30.77 2.56 13.62
CA GLU A 256 -31.06 3.97 13.95
C GLU A 256 -31.59 4.17 15.39
N THR A 257 -32.10 3.10 16.03
CA THR A 257 -32.57 3.11 17.42
C THR A 257 -31.46 2.83 18.42
N GLY A 258 -30.27 2.47 17.95
CA GLY A 258 -29.12 2.08 18.77
C GLY A 258 -29.10 0.61 19.18
N LYS A 259 -30.02 -0.22 18.66
CA LYS A 259 -30.07 -1.66 18.89
C LYS A 259 -29.05 -2.36 18.01
N TYR A 260 -28.38 -3.39 18.53
CA TYR A 260 -27.44 -4.19 17.74
C TYR A 260 -28.13 -4.90 16.57
N ILE A 261 -27.53 -4.82 15.40
CA ILE A 261 -27.93 -5.59 14.23
C ILE A 261 -27.35 -7.00 14.38
N SER A 262 -28.20 -8.01 14.12
CA SER A 262 -27.80 -9.41 14.15
C SER A 262 -27.62 -9.95 12.73
N TYR A 263 -26.50 -10.66 12.51
CA TYR A 263 -26.09 -11.23 11.23
C TYR A 263 -26.04 -12.76 11.33
N ASP A 264 -26.40 -13.46 10.26
CA ASP A 264 -26.36 -14.95 10.24
C ASP A 264 -24.92 -15.46 10.18
N SER A 265 -24.03 -14.74 9.52
CA SER A 265 -22.60 -15.01 9.43
C SER A 265 -21.77 -13.77 9.84
N PRO A 266 -20.56 -13.96 10.39
CA PRO A 266 -19.67 -12.82 10.65
C PRO A 266 -19.16 -12.14 9.36
N TYR A 267 -19.43 -12.71 8.19
CA TYR A 267 -19.08 -12.14 6.89
C TYR A 267 -20.16 -11.19 6.35
N ASP A 268 -21.43 -11.36 6.74
CA ASP A 268 -22.57 -10.65 6.16
C ASP A 268 -22.56 -9.14 6.40
N ILE A 269 -21.92 -8.68 7.48
CA ILE A 269 -21.74 -7.24 7.77
C ILE A 269 -20.99 -6.48 6.65
N PHE A 270 -20.25 -7.19 5.81
CA PHE A 270 -19.45 -6.62 4.71
C PHE A 270 -20.18 -6.66 3.37
N GLU A 271 -21.43 -7.14 3.33
CA GLU A 271 -22.21 -7.22 2.09
C GLU A 271 -22.25 -5.88 1.36
N ASN A 272 -22.13 -5.92 0.02
CA ASN A 272 -22.13 -4.75 -0.86
C ASN A 272 -20.96 -3.75 -0.67
N LYS A 273 -19.90 -4.12 0.05
CA LYS A 273 -18.67 -3.32 0.12
C LYS A 273 -17.90 -3.34 -1.21
N ASP A 274 -17.01 -2.37 -1.38
CA ASP A 274 -16.05 -2.30 -2.49
C ASP A 274 -15.34 -3.64 -2.69
N PRO A 275 -15.40 -4.26 -3.87
CA PRO A 275 -14.77 -5.55 -4.15
C PRO A 275 -13.27 -5.62 -3.83
N ARG A 276 -12.55 -4.49 -3.89
CA ARG A 276 -11.13 -4.44 -3.54
C ARG A 276 -10.88 -4.74 -2.06
N LEU A 277 -11.85 -4.52 -1.17
CA LEU A 277 -11.76 -4.94 0.22
C LEU A 277 -11.50 -6.43 0.33
N PHE A 278 -12.33 -7.22 -0.34
CA PHE A 278 -12.25 -8.68 -0.33
C PHE A 278 -11.00 -9.21 -1.05
N GLY A 279 -10.52 -8.50 -2.08
CA GLY A 279 -9.26 -8.81 -2.75
C GLY A 279 -7.99 -8.46 -1.95
N SER A 280 -8.12 -7.59 -0.93
CA SER A 280 -7.00 -7.09 -0.14
C SER A 280 -6.90 -7.62 1.28
N ILE A 281 -8.04 -7.98 1.89
CA ILE A 281 -8.17 -8.28 3.33
C ILE A 281 -9.03 -9.53 3.51
N TYR A 282 -8.55 -10.48 4.33
CA TYR A 282 -9.38 -11.52 4.88
C TYR A 282 -10.16 -10.98 6.07
N LEU A 283 -11.46 -11.15 6.01
CA LEU A 283 -12.45 -10.66 6.96
C LEU A 283 -12.95 -11.83 7.83
N PRO A 284 -13.50 -11.60 9.04
CA PRO A 284 -14.17 -12.65 9.81
C PRO A 284 -15.23 -13.35 8.97
N GLY A 285 -15.18 -14.67 8.92
CA GLY A 285 -16.07 -15.51 8.12
C GLY A 285 -15.69 -15.67 6.64
N ALA A 286 -14.71 -14.91 6.14
CA ALA A 286 -14.27 -14.99 4.74
C ALA A 286 -13.70 -16.37 4.39
N PRO A 287 -13.98 -16.91 3.19
CA PRO A 287 -13.32 -18.13 2.73
C PRO A 287 -11.81 -17.87 2.56
N TYR A 288 -11.01 -18.79 3.06
CA TYR A 288 -9.57 -18.79 2.88
C TYR A 288 -9.19 -19.73 1.74
N LYS A 289 -8.44 -19.23 0.77
CA LYS A 289 -8.09 -19.97 -0.47
C LYS A 289 -9.31 -20.46 -1.26
N GLY A 290 -10.37 -19.65 -1.29
CA GLY A 290 -11.62 -20.01 -1.93
C GLY A 290 -12.34 -21.17 -1.19
N THR A 291 -13.07 -22.00 -1.93
CA THR A 291 -13.93 -23.05 -1.35
C THR A 291 -13.20 -24.23 -0.73
N GLY A 292 -11.88 -24.34 -0.95
CA GLY A 292 -11.09 -25.50 -0.50
C GLY A 292 -10.42 -25.37 0.87
N GLY A 293 -10.30 -24.15 1.41
CA GLY A 293 -9.47 -23.87 2.58
C GLY A 293 -10.21 -23.67 3.91
N GLY A 294 -11.54 -23.66 3.93
CA GLY A 294 -12.35 -23.30 5.11
C GLY A 294 -12.42 -21.78 5.31
N ASN A 295 -13.04 -21.35 6.41
CA ASN A 295 -13.27 -19.93 6.69
C ASN A 295 -12.30 -19.38 7.73
N ILE A 296 -12.04 -18.09 7.66
CA ILE A 296 -11.36 -17.33 8.72
C ILE A 296 -12.29 -17.24 9.93
N GLU A 297 -11.88 -17.86 11.02
CA GLU A 297 -12.63 -17.88 12.26
C GLU A 297 -11.98 -16.96 13.29
N TRP A 298 -12.37 -15.70 13.25
CA TRP A 298 -11.98 -14.71 14.25
C TRP A 298 -13.22 -14.28 15.03
N ILE A 299 -13.35 -14.69 16.29
CA ILE A 299 -14.51 -14.46 17.16
C ILE A 299 -14.00 -13.92 18.49
N ARG A 300 -14.53 -12.78 18.94
CA ARG A 300 -14.14 -12.13 20.19
C ARG A 300 -14.65 -12.89 21.41
N GLY A 301 -15.81 -13.49 21.30
CA GLY A 301 -16.46 -14.23 22.39
C GLY A 301 -17.85 -14.70 22.06
N VAL A 302 -18.54 -15.17 23.11
CA VAL A 302 -19.97 -15.52 23.06
C VAL A 302 -20.77 -14.60 23.98
N ILE A 303 -22.04 -14.39 23.62
CA ILE A 303 -22.99 -13.61 24.41
C ILE A 303 -24.15 -14.50 24.84
N ASP A 304 -24.49 -14.50 26.15
CA ASP A 304 -25.69 -15.09 26.69
C ASP A 304 -26.71 -13.99 27.03
N GLY A 305 -27.49 -13.58 26.03
CA GLY A 305 -28.48 -12.53 26.19
C GLY A 305 -29.38 -12.41 24.98
N GLU A 306 -30.50 -11.70 25.13
CA GLU A 306 -31.39 -11.40 24.02
C GLU A 306 -30.90 -10.16 23.27
N ASP A 307 -31.15 -10.12 21.96
CA ASP A 307 -30.84 -8.97 21.10
C ASP A 307 -29.36 -8.52 21.10
N GLY A 308 -28.42 -9.44 21.40
CA GLY A 308 -27.00 -9.11 21.47
C GLY A 308 -26.58 -8.35 22.74
N ILE A 309 -27.47 -8.28 23.74
CA ILE A 309 -27.25 -7.66 25.04
C ILE A 309 -27.25 -8.79 26.09
N GLY A 310 -26.23 -8.84 26.94
CA GLY A 310 -26.15 -9.88 27.97
C GLY A 310 -24.73 -10.05 28.49
N THR A 311 -24.51 -11.14 29.21
CA THR A 311 -23.17 -11.47 29.70
C THR A 311 -22.29 -11.88 28.54
N LYS A 312 -21.10 -11.24 28.44
CA LYS A 312 -20.07 -11.53 27.44
C LYS A 312 -18.97 -12.39 28.04
N TYR A 313 -18.65 -13.45 27.35
CA TYR A 313 -17.55 -14.35 27.68
C TYR A 313 -16.50 -14.24 26.58
N GLU A 314 -15.43 -13.51 26.85
CA GLU A 314 -14.44 -13.11 25.86
C GLU A 314 -13.23 -14.04 25.83
N ALA A 315 -12.58 -14.14 24.67
CA ALA A 315 -11.31 -14.81 24.54
C ALA A 315 -10.22 -14.07 25.36
N THR A 316 -9.51 -14.81 26.20
CA THR A 316 -8.45 -14.29 27.07
C THR A 316 -7.06 -14.74 26.69
N ALA A 317 -6.94 -15.76 25.84
CA ALA A 317 -5.70 -16.35 25.37
C ALA A 317 -5.65 -16.44 23.83
N GLN A 318 -4.50 -16.83 23.28
CA GLN A 318 -4.38 -17.09 21.85
C GLN A 318 -5.17 -18.36 21.44
N PRO A 319 -5.49 -18.54 20.16
CA PRO A 319 -6.41 -19.60 19.70
C PRO A 319 -6.02 -21.05 20.05
N ASP A 320 -4.73 -21.37 20.12
CA ASP A 320 -4.20 -22.69 20.46
C ASP A 320 -4.22 -23.00 21.97
N LYS A 321 -4.70 -22.06 22.79
CA LYS A 321 -4.89 -22.22 24.24
C LYS A 321 -6.37 -22.41 24.58
N GLU A 322 -6.64 -22.75 25.83
CA GLU A 322 -8.01 -22.93 26.26
C GLU A 322 -8.76 -21.59 26.32
N ASN A 323 -9.80 -21.50 25.49
CA ASN A 323 -10.74 -20.39 25.41
C ASN A 323 -12.16 -20.97 25.45
N LYS A 324 -12.59 -21.42 26.63
CA LYS A 324 -13.89 -22.08 26.80
C LYS A 324 -14.67 -21.52 27.97
N VAL A 325 -16.00 -21.59 27.85
CA VAL A 325 -16.93 -21.25 28.93
C VAL A 325 -18.06 -22.29 28.94
N THR A 326 -18.52 -22.67 30.11
CA THR A 326 -19.70 -23.53 30.28
C THR A 326 -20.90 -22.65 30.67
N ILE A 327 -21.94 -22.67 29.86
CA ILE A 327 -23.19 -21.91 30.08
C ILE A 327 -24.33 -22.91 30.04
N ASN A 328 -25.11 -23.00 31.13
CA ASN A 328 -26.25 -23.91 31.23
C ASN A 328 -25.90 -25.39 30.88
N GLY A 329 -24.71 -25.85 31.28
CA GLY A 329 -24.21 -27.19 31.00
C GLY A 329 -23.64 -27.42 29.61
N THR A 330 -23.69 -26.43 28.70
CA THR A 330 -23.10 -26.51 27.36
C THR A 330 -21.77 -25.76 27.32
N VAL A 331 -20.75 -26.40 26.71
CA VAL A 331 -19.42 -25.79 26.54
C VAL A 331 -19.35 -25.04 25.22
N TYR A 332 -18.95 -23.76 25.30
CA TYR A 332 -18.76 -22.90 24.13
C TYR A 332 -17.29 -22.46 24.03
N ASN A 333 -16.79 -22.37 22.80
CA ASN A 333 -15.51 -21.73 22.52
C ASN A 333 -15.70 -20.21 22.48
N THR A 334 -14.84 -19.48 23.20
CA THR A 334 -14.85 -18.01 23.24
C THR A 334 -13.85 -17.40 22.23
N SER A 335 -13.13 -18.22 21.48
CA SER A 335 -12.21 -17.77 20.40
C SER A 335 -12.43 -18.62 19.16
N GLY A 336 -12.30 -18.00 17.99
CA GLY A 336 -12.14 -18.76 16.75
C GLY A 336 -10.71 -19.31 16.60
N LYS A 337 -10.51 -20.23 15.63
CA LYS A 337 -9.18 -20.82 15.34
C LYS A 337 -8.14 -19.79 14.86
N ASP A 338 -8.58 -18.67 14.32
CA ASP A 338 -7.73 -17.61 13.81
C ASP A 338 -7.61 -16.41 14.76
N GLY A 339 -8.34 -16.38 15.87
CA GLY A 339 -8.19 -15.34 16.86
C GLY A 339 -9.46 -14.95 17.61
N GLY A 340 -9.31 -13.98 18.51
CA GLY A 340 -10.37 -13.44 19.37
C GLY A 340 -9.83 -12.57 20.49
N CYS A 341 -8.63 -12.86 21.00
CA CYS A 341 -8.03 -12.11 22.09
C CYS A 341 -7.39 -10.81 21.59
N LEU A 342 -7.74 -9.68 22.22
CA LEU A 342 -7.17 -8.36 21.90
C LEU A 342 -5.85 -8.08 22.62
N ALA A 343 -5.55 -8.81 23.71
CA ALA A 343 -4.45 -8.48 24.61
C ALA A 343 -3.18 -9.28 24.32
N VAL A 344 -3.27 -10.60 24.18
CA VAL A 344 -2.13 -11.51 24.14
C VAL A 344 -2.13 -12.42 22.89
N GLY A 345 -1.00 -13.10 22.65
CA GLY A 345 -0.82 -14.06 21.56
C GLY A 345 -0.41 -13.41 20.24
N ASP A 346 -0.19 -14.26 19.23
CA ASP A 346 0.34 -13.87 17.91
C ASP A 346 -0.74 -13.71 16.82
N ALA A 347 -1.99 -14.11 17.10
CA ALA A 347 -3.10 -13.92 16.17
C ALA A 347 -3.40 -12.43 15.94
N SER A 348 -4.09 -12.11 14.87
CA SER A 348 -4.54 -10.74 14.59
C SER A 348 -5.25 -10.14 15.80
N LYS A 349 -4.95 -8.88 16.09
CA LYS A 349 -5.59 -8.12 17.18
C LYS A 349 -6.75 -7.26 16.71
N THR A 350 -7.06 -7.28 15.43
CA THR A 350 -8.06 -6.38 14.83
C THR A 350 -9.24 -7.11 14.23
N GLY A 351 -9.17 -8.43 14.10
CA GLY A 351 -10.17 -9.25 13.41
C GLY A 351 -9.86 -9.49 11.94
N PHE A 352 -8.83 -8.86 11.40
CA PHE A 352 -8.51 -8.86 9.98
C PHE A 352 -7.13 -9.41 9.69
N TYR A 353 -6.97 -10.01 8.50
CA TYR A 353 -5.69 -10.47 7.97
C TYR A 353 -5.46 -9.89 6.58
N GLN A 354 -4.22 -9.63 6.20
CA GLN A 354 -3.91 -9.21 4.84
C GLN A 354 -4.08 -10.39 3.88
N ARG A 355 -4.73 -10.14 2.72
CA ARG A 355 -4.86 -11.10 1.61
C ARG A 355 -3.90 -10.75 0.46
N LYS A 356 -3.81 -9.47 0.11
CA LYS A 356 -2.98 -8.96 -0.99
C LYS A 356 -1.52 -9.43 -0.85
N PHE A 357 -0.93 -9.94 -1.92
CA PHE A 357 0.41 -10.54 -1.98
C PHE A 357 0.60 -11.90 -1.30
N LEU A 358 -0.41 -12.48 -0.65
CA LEU A 358 -0.30 -13.86 -0.20
C LEU A 358 -0.46 -14.82 -1.37
N ASP A 359 0.31 -15.90 -1.37
CA ASP A 359 0.21 -16.97 -2.37
C ASP A 359 -0.80 -18.02 -1.91
N GLU A 360 -2.04 -17.90 -2.37
CA GLU A 360 -3.12 -18.86 -2.07
C GLU A 360 -2.90 -20.23 -2.72
N THR A 361 -1.91 -20.39 -3.60
CA THR A 361 -1.57 -21.68 -4.23
C THR A 361 -0.64 -22.53 -3.36
N MET A 362 -0.09 -22.00 -2.27
CA MET A 362 0.70 -22.77 -1.33
C MET A 362 -0.16 -23.79 -0.60
N GLU A 363 -0.02 -25.06 -0.93
CA GLU A 363 -0.91 -26.13 -0.45
C GLU A 363 -0.67 -26.53 1.00
N ASN A 364 0.52 -26.33 1.55
CA ASN A 364 0.89 -26.93 2.83
C ASN A 364 1.67 -25.96 3.72
N TYR A 365 1.14 -25.72 4.91
CA TYR A 365 1.70 -24.79 5.91
C TYR A 365 3.01 -25.27 6.51
N THR A 366 3.27 -26.56 6.54
CA THR A 366 4.57 -27.13 6.92
C THR A 366 5.66 -26.75 5.93
N ASN A 367 5.29 -26.37 4.72
CA ASN A 367 6.20 -25.92 3.66
C ASN A 367 6.29 -24.40 3.53
N ILE A 368 5.57 -23.60 4.34
CA ILE A 368 5.75 -22.17 4.42
C ILE A 368 7.02 -21.89 5.24
N ASP A 369 8.15 -22.23 4.66
CA ASP A 369 9.44 -21.98 5.24
C ASP A 369 9.95 -20.57 4.88
N ALA A 370 11.01 -20.14 5.55
CA ALA A 370 11.72 -18.91 5.22
C ALA A 370 12.15 -18.95 3.74
N LYS A 371 11.96 -17.81 3.02
CA LYS A 371 12.35 -17.63 1.63
C LYS A 371 11.58 -18.48 0.59
N ARG A 372 10.40 -19.02 0.94
CA ARG A 372 9.57 -19.80 0.00
C ARG A 372 8.60 -18.97 -0.82
N SER A 373 8.40 -17.69 -0.51
CA SER A 373 7.55 -16.81 -1.28
C SER A 373 8.27 -16.27 -2.52
N SER A 374 7.64 -16.36 -3.68
CA SER A 374 8.14 -15.84 -4.96
C SER A 374 7.19 -14.82 -5.61
N THR A 375 6.14 -14.41 -4.91
CA THR A 375 5.21 -13.37 -5.39
C THR A 375 5.99 -12.09 -5.73
N PRO A 376 5.90 -11.55 -6.97
CA PRO A 376 6.62 -10.36 -7.37
C PRO A 376 6.20 -9.14 -6.54
N TRP A 377 7.15 -8.27 -6.24
CA TRP A 377 6.85 -6.99 -5.61
C TRP A 377 6.68 -5.90 -6.66
N VAL A 378 5.48 -5.33 -6.76
CA VAL A 378 5.20 -4.22 -7.66
C VAL A 378 5.87 -2.93 -7.15
N VAL A 379 6.64 -2.28 -8.01
CA VAL A 379 7.32 -1.01 -7.72
C VAL A 379 6.54 0.16 -8.34
N PHE A 380 6.16 0.01 -9.61
CA PHE A 380 5.28 0.94 -10.33
C PHE A 380 4.23 0.15 -11.10
N ARG A 381 2.99 0.62 -11.07
CA ARG A 381 1.89 0.09 -11.87
C ARG A 381 0.96 1.19 -12.35
N LEU A 382 0.20 0.89 -13.39
CA LEU A 382 -0.65 1.86 -14.07
C LEU A 382 -1.70 2.50 -13.14
N GLY A 383 -2.27 1.72 -12.20
CA GLY A 383 -3.22 2.26 -11.23
C GLY A 383 -2.67 3.41 -10.39
N GLU A 384 -1.36 3.40 -10.05
CA GLU A 384 -0.71 4.53 -9.40
C GLU A 384 -0.61 5.76 -10.31
N ILE A 385 -0.33 5.55 -11.60
CA ILE A 385 -0.15 6.65 -12.57
C ILE A 385 -1.46 7.43 -12.77
N TYR A 386 -2.58 6.73 -12.89
CA TYR A 386 -3.91 7.36 -12.88
C TYR A 386 -4.10 8.24 -11.64
N LEU A 387 -3.79 7.71 -10.47
CA LEU A 387 -3.95 8.43 -9.20
C LEU A 387 -2.95 9.58 -9.03
N ASN A 388 -1.74 9.46 -9.58
CA ASN A 388 -0.74 10.53 -9.56
C ASN A 388 -1.21 11.71 -10.43
N ARG A 389 -1.70 11.44 -11.66
CA ARG A 389 -2.22 12.50 -12.54
C ARG A 389 -3.45 13.16 -11.95
N ALA A 390 -4.40 12.36 -11.45
CA ALA A 390 -5.60 12.89 -10.81
C ALA A 390 -5.28 13.80 -9.62
N GLU A 391 -4.35 13.40 -8.75
CA GLU A 391 -3.94 14.24 -7.61
C GLU A 391 -3.26 15.53 -8.09
N ALA A 392 -2.33 15.45 -9.05
CA ALA A 392 -1.67 16.63 -9.60
C ALA A 392 -2.66 17.62 -10.23
N CYS A 393 -3.62 17.15 -11.02
CA CYS A 393 -4.64 17.99 -11.63
C CYS A 393 -5.52 18.71 -10.60
N VAL A 394 -5.94 18.00 -9.54
CA VAL A 394 -6.77 18.61 -8.48
C VAL A 394 -5.94 19.59 -7.64
N GLU A 395 -4.67 19.30 -7.37
CA GLU A 395 -3.77 20.21 -6.65
C GLU A 395 -3.46 21.48 -7.44
N LEU A 396 -3.38 21.39 -8.76
CA LEU A 396 -3.23 22.51 -9.70
C LEU A 396 -4.55 23.28 -9.93
N ASN A 397 -5.68 22.65 -9.65
CA ASN A 397 -7.01 23.09 -10.11
C ASN A 397 -7.08 23.26 -11.65
N GLN A 398 -6.40 22.37 -12.38
CA GLN A 398 -6.34 22.34 -13.85
C GLN A 398 -6.62 20.92 -14.34
N HIS A 399 -7.05 20.74 -15.60
CA HIS A 399 -7.30 19.43 -16.21
C HIS A 399 -8.28 18.54 -15.41
N LEU A 400 -9.28 19.13 -14.77
CA LEU A 400 -10.18 18.42 -13.83
C LEU A 400 -11.02 17.33 -14.52
N ASN A 401 -11.31 17.46 -15.83
CA ASN A 401 -11.99 16.40 -16.58
C ASN A 401 -11.09 15.16 -16.74
N GLU A 402 -9.80 15.33 -16.93
CA GLU A 402 -8.84 14.23 -16.97
C GLU A 402 -8.73 13.57 -15.60
N ALA A 403 -8.65 14.35 -14.53
CA ALA A 403 -8.65 13.84 -13.18
C ALA A 403 -9.91 12.99 -12.87
N LEU A 404 -11.09 13.47 -13.30
CA LEU A 404 -12.34 12.74 -13.13
C LEU A 404 -12.32 11.41 -13.92
N ASN A 405 -11.86 11.43 -15.16
CA ASN A 405 -11.73 10.23 -15.97
C ASN A 405 -10.76 9.23 -15.33
N ASP A 406 -9.61 9.68 -14.84
CA ASP A 406 -8.59 8.86 -14.21
C ASP A 406 -9.11 8.14 -12.97
N ILE A 407 -9.78 8.87 -12.08
CA ILE A 407 -10.40 8.29 -10.89
C ILE A 407 -11.50 7.30 -11.28
N ASN A 408 -12.31 7.63 -12.28
CA ASN A 408 -13.41 6.79 -12.73
C ASN A 408 -12.93 5.53 -13.47
N GLU A 409 -11.75 5.53 -14.12
CA GLU A 409 -11.13 4.31 -14.64
C GLU A 409 -10.80 3.32 -13.50
N ILE A 410 -10.26 3.81 -12.39
CA ILE A 410 -9.96 2.99 -11.20
C ILE A 410 -11.26 2.50 -10.55
N ARG A 411 -12.24 3.39 -10.33
CA ARG A 411 -13.53 3.06 -9.71
C ARG A 411 -14.35 2.09 -10.57
N GLY A 412 -14.35 2.30 -11.89
CA GLY A 412 -15.02 1.40 -12.85
C GLY A 412 -14.42 -0.01 -12.84
N ARG A 413 -13.07 -0.13 -12.82
CA ARG A 413 -12.39 -1.42 -12.65
C ARG A 413 -12.79 -2.12 -11.35
N ALA A 414 -12.98 -1.36 -10.27
CA ALA A 414 -13.40 -1.87 -8.97
C ALA A 414 -14.90 -2.22 -8.89
N GLY A 415 -15.71 -1.80 -9.85
CA GLY A 415 -17.17 -2.04 -9.85
C GLY A 415 -17.93 -1.23 -8.80
N ILE A 416 -17.44 -0.04 -8.46
CA ILE A 416 -18.08 0.90 -7.53
C ILE A 416 -18.61 2.14 -8.26
N LYS A 417 -19.55 2.85 -7.65
CA LYS A 417 -20.16 4.06 -8.22
C LYS A 417 -19.09 5.03 -8.70
N LEU A 418 -19.24 5.52 -9.93
CA LEU A 418 -18.38 6.56 -10.50
C LEU A 418 -18.68 7.91 -9.86
N LEU A 419 -17.65 8.77 -9.77
CA LEU A 419 -17.80 10.14 -9.31
C LEU A 419 -18.34 11.04 -10.42
N THR A 420 -19.14 12.02 -10.05
CA THR A 420 -19.50 13.15 -10.90
C THR A 420 -18.46 14.28 -10.74
N ALA A 421 -18.50 15.27 -11.63
CA ALA A 421 -17.58 16.41 -11.56
C ALA A 421 -17.72 17.18 -10.24
N SER A 422 -18.93 17.29 -9.69
CA SER A 422 -19.17 17.95 -8.41
C SER A 422 -18.69 17.17 -7.18
N GLU A 423 -18.48 15.86 -7.31
CA GLU A 423 -17.96 14.98 -6.26
C GLU A 423 -16.42 14.88 -6.27
N LEU A 424 -15.75 15.37 -7.34
CA LEU A 424 -14.31 15.33 -7.44
C LEU A 424 -13.67 16.34 -6.48
N THR A 425 -13.11 15.84 -5.40
CA THR A 425 -12.36 16.62 -4.42
C THR A 425 -11.01 15.98 -4.13
N LEU A 426 -10.07 16.76 -3.58
CA LEU A 426 -8.77 16.24 -3.19
C LEU A 426 -8.90 15.11 -2.14
N GLU A 427 -9.88 15.19 -1.25
CA GLU A 427 -10.16 14.13 -0.27
C GLU A 427 -10.62 12.84 -0.92
N LYS A 428 -11.49 12.93 -1.92
CA LYS A 428 -11.93 11.75 -2.70
C LYS A 428 -10.75 11.12 -3.45
N VAL A 429 -9.89 11.92 -4.08
CA VAL A 429 -8.67 11.43 -4.74
C VAL A 429 -7.73 10.73 -3.74
N ARG A 430 -7.49 11.33 -2.59
CA ARG A 430 -6.64 10.76 -1.53
C ARG A 430 -7.24 9.51 -0.90
N ARG A 431 -8.57 9.44 -0.77
CA ARG A 431 -9.27 8.23 -0.32
C ARG A 431 -9.12 7.11 -1.35
N GLU A 432 -9.39 7.39 -2.63
CA GLU A 432 -9.22 6.43 -3.71
C GLU A 432 -7.79 5.87 -3.73
N ARG A 433 -6.78 6.75 -3.60
CA ARG A 433 -5.38 6.36 -3.49
C ARG A 433 -5.11 5.46 -2.26
N LYS A 434 -5.71 5.75 -1.11
CA LYS A 434 -5.56 4.95 0.11
C LYS A 434 -6.12 3.53 -0.07
N VAL A 435 -7.27 3.40 -0.70
CA VAL A 435 -7.94 2.12 -0.95
C VAL A 435 -7.21 1.33 -2.02
N GLU A 436 -6.98 1.93 -3.17
CA GLU A 436 -6.36 1.30 -4.33
C GLU A 436 -4.94 0.79 -4.05
N LEU A 437 -4.12 1.61 -3.40
CA LEU A 437 -2.71 1.31 -3.10
C LEU A 437 -2.50 0.73 -1.69
N ALA A 438 -3.56 0.25 -1.04
CA ALA A 438 -3.44 -0.40 0.26
C ALA A 438 -2.43 -1.54 0.20
N PHE A 439 -1.57 -1.65 1.23
CA PHE A 439 -0.47 -2.61 1.38
C PHE A 439 0.71 -2.49 0.38
N GLU A 440 0.69 -1.53 -0.55
CA GLU A 440 1.79 -1.25 -1.49
C GLU A 440 2.81 -0.24 -0.94
N ARG A 441 2.82 0.02 0.35
CA ARG A 441 3.73 0.93 1.07
C ARG A 441 3.62 2.41 0.68
N HIS A 442 2.47 2.85 0.14
CA HIS A 442 2.25 4.26 -0.22
C HIS A 442 1.81 5.11 0.98
N ARG A 443 0.86 4.63 1.79
CA ARG A 443 0.15 5.44 2.81
C ARG A 443 1.07 6.24 3.74
N TYR A 444 2.15 5.62 4.27
CA TYR A 444 3.10 6.30 5.15
C TYR A 444 3.75 7.51 4.46
N TRP A 445 4.19 7.31 3.21
CA TRP A 445 4.85 8.35 2.42
C TRP A 445 3.87 9.42 1.95
N ASP A 446 2.63 9.08 1.64
CA ASP A 446 1.56 10.00 1.30
C ASP A 446 1.27 10.94 2.49
N LEU A 447 1.08 10.41 3.69
CA LEU A 447 0.90 11.23 4.89
C LEU A 447 2.12 12.11 5.18
N LYS A 448 3.33 11.58 4.92
CA LYS A 448 4.57 12.33 5.11
C LYS A 448 4.67 13.50 4.12
N ARG A 449 4.44 13.29 2.82
CA ARG A 449 4.49 14.34 1.80
C ARG A 449 3.37 15.38 1.94
N TRP A 450 2.19 14.97 2.37
CA TRP A 450 1.07 15.89 2.69
C TRP A 450 1.23 16.63 4.02
N ARG A 451 2.30 16.39 4.75
CA ARG A 451 2.56 16.96 6.08
C ARG A 451 1.44 16.68 7.10
N LYS A 452 0.84 15.49 7.03
CA LYS A 452 -0.24 15.03 7.92
C LYS A 452 0.21 14.03 8.98
N SER A 453 1.40 13.42 8.87
CA SER A 453 1.82 12.33 9.77
C SER A 453 1.86 12.73 11.26
N HIS A 454 2.18 13.98 11.58
CA HIS A 454 2.25 14.48 12.96
C HIS A 454 0.89 14.83 13.57
N LEU A 455 -0.14 14.95 12.76
CA LEU A 455 -1.50 15.23 13.23
C LEU A 455 -2.06 14.03 13.99
N ASP A 456 -3.03 14.30 14.85
CA ASP A 456 -3.80 13.26 15.53
C ASP A 456 -4.54 12.36 14.51
N VAL A 457 -4.79 11.11 14.88
CA VAL A 457 -5.52 10.16 14.04
C VAL A 457 -6.92 10.65 13.69
N SER A 458 -7.58 11.38 14.58
CA SER A 458 -8.89 12.01 14.33
C SER A 458 -8.85 13.09 13.23
N GLN A 459 -7.66 13.61 12.94
CA GLN A 459 -7.39 14.57 11.86
C GLN A 459 -6.77 13.89 10.62
N GLY A 460 -6.79 12.55 10.59
CA GLY A 460 -6.24 11.75 9.49
C GLY A 460 -4.71 11.57 9.54
N GLY A 461 -4.05 11.86 10.66
CA GLY A 461 -2.63 11.66 10.91
C GLY A 461 -2.27 10.28 11.46
N LEU A 462 -1.09 10.17 12.08
CA LEU A 462 -0.58 8.93 12.67
C LEU A 462 -0.44 9.01 14.20
N THR A 463 -0.42 10.21 14.78
CA THR A 463 -0.28 10.38 16.21
C THR A 463 -1.52 9.86 16.92
N ASN A 464 -1.33 9.17 18.04
CA ASN A 464 -2.35 8.47 18.82
C ASN A 464 -3.04 7.29 18.10
N PHE A 465 -2.56 6.89 16.94
CA PHE A 465 -3.11 5.73 16.24
C PHE A 465 -2.79 4.43 16.98
N ARG A 466 -3.83 3.67 17.31
CA ARG A 466 -3.73 2.32 17.91
C ARG A 466 -4.20 1.22 16.97
N GLY A 467 -5.08 1.54 16.05
CA GLY A 467 -5.86 0.61 15.24
C GLY A 467 -7.04 0.05 16.04
N THR A 468 -8.22 0.12 15.47
CA THR A 468 -9.45 -0.44 16.06
C THR A 468 -9.68 -1.85 15.54
N ALA A 469 -10.18 -2.73 16.40
CA ALA A 469 -10.64 -4.07 16.09
C ALA A 469 -12.13 -4.06 15.79
N LEU A 470 -12.57 -4.94 14.88
CA LEU A 470 -13.95 -5.39 14.78
C LEU A 470 -14.10 -6.67 15.59
N CYS A 471 -15.04 -6.71 16.50
CA CYS A 471 -15.24 -7.77 17.46
C CYS A 471 -16.59 -8.49 17.23
N PRO A 472 -16.64 -9.56 16.44
CA PRO A 472 -17.82 -10.41 16.34
C PRO A 472 -18.01 -11.22 17.62
N TYR A 473 -19.24 -11.24 18.14
CA TYR A 473 -19.70 -12.09 19.22
C TYR A 473 -20.79 -13.04 18.71
N TYR A 474 -20.66 -14.31 19.01
CA TYR A 474 -21.69 -15.30 18.75
C TYR A 474 -22.74 -15.27 19.86
N ASN A 475 -23.98 -15.02 19.53
CA ASN A 475 -25.11 -15.03 20.49
C ASN A 475 -25.65 -16.47 20.58
N ILE A 476 -25.50 -17.10 21.73
CA ILE A 476 -25.89 -18.50 21.94
C ILE A 476 -27.41 -18.74 21.94
N LYS A 477 -28.23 -17.69 22.14
CA LYS A 477 -29.69 -17.80 22.11
C LYS A 477 -30.24 -17.68 20.70
N SER A 478 -29.77 -16.72 19.93
CA SER A 478 -30.25 -16.50 18.55
C SER A 478 -29.49 -17.30 17.50
N GLY A 479 -28.30 -17.81 17.80
CA GLY A 479 -27.41 -18.43 16.82
C GLY A 479 -26.80 -17.44 15.81
N LYS A 480 -26.88 -16.15 16.07
CA LYS A 480 -26.43 -15.07 15.16
C LYS A 480 -25.24 -14.31 15.75
N TYR A 481 -24.65 -13.45 14.93
CA TYR A 481 -23.51 -12.62 15.30
C TYR A 481 -23.93 -11.15 15.52
N THR A 482 -23.40 -10.53 16.56
CA THR A 482 -23.44 -9.09 16.79
C THR A 482 -22.01 -8.56 16.86
N PHE A 483 -21.83 -7.27 16.64
CA PHE A 483 -20.50 -6.70 16.53
C PHE A 483 -20.31 -5.50 17.45
N GLU A 484 -19.08 -5.40 17.97
CA GLU A 484 -18.58 -4.23 18.68
C GLU A 484 -17.21 -3.81 18.12
N THR A 485 -16.78 -2.63 18.53
CA THR A 485 -15.39 -2.22 18.31
C THR A 485 -14.56 -2.48 19.56
N GLY A 486 -13.30 -2.83 19.37
CA GLY A 486 -12.36 -3.06 20.46
C GLY A 486 -11.04 -2.32 20.25
N ILE A 487 -10.35 -2.01 21.32
CA ILE A 487 -9.01 -1.39 21.28
C ILE A 487 -7.97 -2.45 21.61
N PRO A 488 -7.10 -2.84 20.69
CA PRO A 488 -5.99 -3.74 20.97
C PRO A 488 -5.05 -3.17 22.04
N ALA A 489 -4.55 -4.03 22.94
CA ALA A 489 -3.56 -3.65 23.93
C ALA A 489 -2.18 -3.45 23.29
N LYS A 490 -2.03 -2.43 22.45
CA LYS A 490 -0.77 -2.10 21.76
C LYS A 490 -0.31 -0.68 22.06
N ARG A 491 0.97 -0.43 21.79
CA ARG A 491 1.55 0.91 21.95
C ARG A 491 0.88 1.88 20.99
N ILE A 492 0.64 3.10 21.47
CA ILE A 492 0.21 4.23 20.67
C ILE A 492 1.36 4.65 19.74
N ARG A 493 1.06 4.95 18.49
CA ARG A 493 2.01 5.62 17.61
C ARG A 493 2.14 7.08 18.01
N LEU A 494 3.37 7.53 18.11
CA LEU A 494 3.70 8.93 18.29
C LEU A 494 4.54 9.36 17.09
N PHE A 495 4.08 10.36 16.37
CA PHE A 495 4.79 10.96 15.26
C PHE A 495 4.81 12.49 15.49
N THR A 496 5.99 13.05 15.60
CA THR A 496 6.19 14.51 15.76
C THR A 496 6.75 15.11 14.48
N GLU A 497 6.73 16.43 14.36
CA GLU A 497 7.33 17.11 13.21
C GLU A 497 8.80 16.74 13.00
N LYS A 498 9.57 16.49 14.05
CA LYS A 498 10.97 16.04 13.94
C LYS A 498 11.14 14.71 13.19
N ASN A 499 10.13 13.84 13.23
CA ASN A 499 10.19 12.52 12.58
C ASN A 499 10.05 12.57 11.05
N TYR A 500 9.80 13.73 10.44
CA TYR A 500 9.75 13.83 8.99
C TYR A 500 11.10 13.54 8.32
N TYR A 501 12.20 13.84 8.99
CA TYR A 501 13.56 13.80 8.43
C TYR A 501 14.57 13.04 9.29
N THR A 502 14.12 12.43 10.38
CA THR A 502 14.93 11.50 11.16
C THR A 502 14.66 10.08 10.69
N GLY A 503 15.71 9.37 10.36
CA GLY A 503 15.67 7.93 10.02
C GLY A 503 15.41 7.07 11.24
#